data_55455d8fb7ce1e764c33aefc15a751a4
#
_entry.id   55455d8fb7ce1e764c33aefc15a751a4
#
_cell.length_a   1.000
_cell.length_b   1.000
_cell.length_c   1.000
_cell.angle_alpha   90.00
_cell.angle_beta   90.00
_cell.angle_gamma   90.00
#
_symmetry.space_group_name_H-M   'P 1'
#
loop_
_entity.id
_entity.type
_entity.pdbx_description
1 polymer ?
#
loop_
_entity_poly.entity_id
_entity_poly.type
_entity_poly.pdbx_seq_one_letter_code
_entity_poly.pdbx_strand_id
1 'polypeptide(L)'
;MRGLWTLALPADSIRDLARLSVLRAAGFASLAIVMAMMGSMHDVALALRIGACGYLILGLCLGYAAARYPRRRRIDETEVWIMLAPEKRPALSVARGLIVAAMQGELYEKALWSSLLAASLIGASGVVLLVRAVAP
;
A
#
# COMPACT_ATOMS: atom_id res chain seq x y z
N MET A 1 -27.36 -10.09 -23.53
CA MET A 1 -26.24 -10.74 -22.83
C MET A 1 -24.85 -10.20 -23.14
N ARG A 2 -24.63 -9.52 -24.24
CA ARG A 2 -23.34 -8.89 -24.57
C ARG A 2 -23.00 -7.66 -23.70
N GLY A 3 -23.95 -6.99 -23.04
CA GLY A 3 -23.73 -5.77 -22.28
C GLY A 3 -23.10 -5.96 -20.89
N LEU A 4 -23.28 -7.11 -20.25
CA LEU A 4 -22.74 -7.39 -18.92
C LEU A 4 -21.22 -7.68 -18.93
N TRP A 5 -20.74 -8.34 -19.99
CA TRP A 5 -19.31 -8.66 -20.13
C TRP A 5 -18.47 -7.44 -20.49
N THR A 6 -19.04 -6.48 -21.20
CA THR A 6 -18.35 -5.22 -21.53
C THR A 6 -18.24 -4.25 -20.36
N LEU A 7 -19.10 -4.39 -19.33
CA LEU A 7 -19.02 -3.59 -18.10
C LEU A 7 -18.07 -4.19 -17.04
N ALA A 8 -17.92 -5.50 -17.01
CA ALA A 8 -17.03 -6.19 -16.07
C ALA A 8 -15.55 -6.01 -16.44
N LEU A 9 -15.21 -6.07 -17.74
CA LEU A 9 -13.84 -5.97 -18.24
C LEU A 9 -13.12 -4.66 -17.84
N PRO A 10 -13.71 -3.46 -17.98
CA PRO A 10 -13.03 -2.23 -17.56
C PRO A 10 -12.88 -2.11 -16.04
N ALA A 11 -13.83 -2.63 -15.25
CA ALA A 11 -13.74 -2.61 -13.80
C ALA A 11 -12.61 -3.52 -13.28
N ASP A 12 -12.46 -4.71 -13.84
CA ASP A 12 -11.38 -5.64 -13.49
C ASP A 12 -10.01 -5.07 -13.90
N SER A 13 -9.91 -4.50 -15.09
CA SER A 13 -8.68 -3.85 -15.56
C SER A 13 -8.26 -2.67 -14.67
N ILE A 14 -9.20 -1.85 -14.23
CA ILE A 14 -8.95 -0.74 -13.30
C ILE A 14 -8.47 -1.25 -11.94
N ARG A 15 -9.07 -2.31 -11.44
CA ARG A 15 -8.67 -2.93 -10.17
C ARG A 15 -7.25 -3.49 -10.24
N ASP A 16 -6.91 -4.19 -11.32
CA ASP A 16 -5.58 -4.75 -11.52
C ASP A 16 -4.51 -3.67 -11.65
N LEU A 17 -4.78 -2.59 -12.37
CA LEU A 17 -3.89 -1.45 -12.49
C LEU A 17 -3.72 -0.70 -11.17
N ALA A 18 -4.80 -0.52 -10.42
CA ALA A 18 -4.76 0.08 -9.08
C ALA A 18 -3.89 -0.75 -8.13
N ARG A 19 -4.07 -2.06 -8.13
CA ARG A 19 -3.26 -2.98 -7.35
C ARG A 19 -1.77 -2.90 -7.71
N LEU A 20 -1.46 -2.89 -9.01
CA LEU A 20 -0.08 -2.78 -9.49
C LEU A 20 0.57 -1.46 -9.06
N SER A 21 -0.13 -0.35 -9.20
CA SER A 21 0.35 0.98 -8.81
C SER A 21 0.67 1.05 -7.31
N VAL A 22 -0.25 0.60 -6.46
CA VAL A 22 -0.06 0.57 -5.00
C VAL A 22 1.04 -0.40 -4.60
N LEU A 23 1.13 -1.58 -5.22
CA LEU A 23 2.19 -2.56 -4.96
C LEU A 23 3.58 -2.01 -5.31
N ARG A 24 3.70 -1.28 -6.40
CA ARG A 24 4.98 -0.64 -6.77
C ARG A 24 5.41 0.39 -5.73
N ALA A 25 4.52 1.29 -5.33
CA ALA A 25 4.81 2.30 -4.32
C ALA A 25 5.15 1.68 -2.96
N ALA A 26 4.35 0.73 -2.49
CA ALA A 26 4.59 0.01 -1.25
C ALA A 26 5.86 -0.84 -1.31
N GLY A 27 6.15 -1.45 -2.45
CA GLY A 27 7.36 -2.25 -2.68
C GLY A 27 8.64 -1.42 -2.57
N PHE A 28 8.70 -0.24 -3.20
CA PHE A 28 9.84 0.66 -3.08
C PHE A 28 10.02 1.17 -1.65
N ALA A 29 8.93 1.55 -0.97
CA ALA A 29 8.99 1.96 0.42
C ALA A 29 9.48 0.83 1.33
N SER A 30 8.98 -0.40 1.14
CA SER A 30 9.42 -1.58 1.88
C SER A 30 10.90 -1.88 1.67
N LEU A 31 11.39 -1.75 0.43
CA LEU A 31 12.81 -1.94 0.13
C LEU A 31 13.67 -0.93 0.90
N ALA A 32 13.28 0.34 0.93
CA ALA A 32 13.99 1.36 1.70
C ALA A 32 14.00 1.05 3.20
N ILE A 33 12.89 0.59 3.75
CA ILE A 33 12.80 0.18 5.16
C ILE A 33 13.75 -0.99 5.45
N VAL A 34 13.74 -2.02 4.60
CA VAL A 34 14.62 -3.20 4.76
C VAL A 34 16.10 -2.80 4.68
N MET A 35 16.46 -1.91 3.77
CA MET A 35 17.84 -1.41 3.68
C MET A 35 18.26 -0.64 4.93
N ALA A 36 17.36 0.17 5.51
CA ALA A 36 17.61 0.85 6.77
C ALA A 36 17.78 -0.14 7.94
N MET A 37 16.97 -1.19 7.98
CA MET A 37 17.14 -2.28 8.96
C MET A 37 18.48 -2.98 8.80
N MET A 38 18.89 -3.30 7.59
CA MET A 38 20.17 -3.94 7.31
C MET A 38 21.36 -3.07 7.75
N GLY A 39 21.29 -1.76 7.53
CA GLY A 39 22.29 -0.82 8.01
C GLY A 39 22.44 -0.78 9.54
N SER A 40 21.43 -1.24 10.27
CA SER A 40 21.39 -1.23 11.74
C SER A 40 21.54 -2.63 12.37
N MET A 41 21.97 -3.64 11.59
CA MET A 41 22.03 -5.05 12.04
C MET A 41 23.04 -5.32 13.15
N HIS A 42 23.94 -4.38 13.43
CA HIS A 42 24.84 -4.46 14.58
C HIS A 42 24.07 -4.48 15.94
N ASP A 43 22.84 -3.94 15.97
CA ASP A 43 21.91 -4.11 17.07
C ASP A 43 20.54 -4.56 16.52
N VAL A 44 20.24 -5.84 16.71
CA VAL A 44 19.01 -6.47 16.21
C VAL A 44 17.75 -5.80 16.78
N ALA A 45 17.75 -5.41 18.06
CA ALA A 45 16.61 -4.73 18.65
C ALA A 45 16.38 -3.36 18.00
N LEU A 46 17.44 -2.63 17.69
CA LEU A 46 17.38 -1.35 16.99
C LEU A 46 16.87 -1.55 15.55
N ALA A 47 17.39 -2.53 14.83
CA ALA A 47 16.97 -2.84 13.46
C ALA A 47 15.46 -3.14 13.40
N LEU A 48 14.96 -3.95 14.34
CA LEU A 48 13.53 -4.27 14.43
C LEU A 48 12.67 -3.02 14.72
N ARG A 49 13.14 -2.11 15.57
CA ARG A 49 12.44 -0.85 15.87
C ARG A 49 12.42 0.08 14.65
N ILE A 50 13.52 0.17 13.93
CA ILE A 50 13.58 0.96 12.67
C ILE A 50 12.58 0.41 11.67
N GLY A 51 12.51 -0.91 11.49
CA GLY A 51 11.52 -1.56 10.64
C GLY A 51 10.10 -1.28 11.09
N ALA A 52 9.82 -1.40 12.39
CA ALA A 52 8.51 -1.12 12.96
C ALA A 52 8.06 0.33 12.72
N CYS A 53 8.93 1.30 12.97
CA CYS A 53 8.66 2.71 12.70
C CYS A 53 8.42 2.95 11.20
N GLY A 54 9.25 2.38 10.34
CA GLY A 54 9.12 2.49 8.89
C GLY A 54 7.78 1.97 8.38
N TYR A 55 7.40 0.76 8.78
CA TYR A 55 6.11 0.18 8.38
C TYR A 55 4.92 0.88 9.03
N LEU A 56 5.05 1.43 10.23
CA LEU A 56 4.02 2.25 10.85
C LEU A 56 3.78 3.54 10.03
N ILE A 57 4.85 4.23 9.68
CA ILE A 57 4.77 5.44 8.83
C ILE A 57 4.17 5.09 7.47
N LEU A 58 4.61 4.01 6.84
CA LEU A 58 4.07 3.55 5.57
C LEU A 58 2.56 3.27 5.68
N GLY A 59 2.12 2.58 6.73
CA GLY A 59 0.72 2.29 6.98
C GLY A 59 -0.11 3.57 7.17
N LEU A 60 0.40 4.53 7.93
CA LEU A 60 -0.25 5.83 8.13
C LEU A 60 -0.34 6.63 6.82
N CYS A 61 0.74 6.66 6.03
CA CYS A 61 0.75 7.33 4.72
C CYS A 61 -0.26 6.71 3.75
N LEU A 62 -0.31 5.38 3.68
CA LEU A 62 -1.26 4.66 2.83
C LEU A 62 -2.70 4.87 3.29
N GLY A 63 -2.96 4.80 4.59
CA GLY A 63 -4.28 5.07 5.17
C GLY A 63 -4.73 6.51 4.94
N TYR A 64 -3.85 7.47 5.10
CA TYR A 64 -4.13 8.88 4.80
C TYR A 64 -4.40 9.11 3.31
N ALA A 65 -3.61 8.50 2.43
CA ALA A 65 -3.83 8.57 0.99
C ALA A 65 -5.18 7.95 0.61
N ALA A 66 -5.55 6.81 1.21
CA ALA A 66 -6.85 6.18 1.01
C ALA A 66 -8.01 7.08 1.43
N ALA A 67 -7.90 7.71 2.60
CA ALA A 67 -8.92 8.62 3.11
C ALA A 67 -9.08 9.89 2.25
N ARG A 68 -7.98 10.36 1.66
CA ARG A 68 -7.98 11.55 0.79
C ARG A 68 -8.28 11.27 -0.67
N TYR A 69 -8.19 10.05 -1.12
CA TYR A 69 -8.35 9.69 -2.53
C TYR A 69 -9.68 10.14 -3.13
N PRO A 70 -10.85 10.03 -2.45
CA PRO A 70 -12.14 10.49 -2.98
C PRO A 70 -12.20 12.00 -3.26
N ARG A 71 -11.33 12.80 -2.63
CA ARG A 71 -11.27 14.27 -2.79
C ARG A 71 -10.39 14.72 -3.95
N ARG A 72 -9.71 13.82 -4.64
CA ARG A 72 -8.92 14.17 -5.84
C ARG A 72 -9.82 14.65 -6.96
N ARG A 73 -9.54 15.87 -7.43
CA ARG A 73 -10.33 16.53 -8.49
C ARG A 73 -10.01 16.00 -9.90
N ARG A 74 -8.77 15.55 -10.14
CA ARG A 74 -8.27 15.13 -11.47
C ARG A 74 -7.91 13.67 -11.48
N ILE A 75 -8.78 12.87 -12.10
CA ILE A 75 -8.58 11.42 -12.29
C ILE A 75 -7.75 11.15 -13.54
N ASP A 76 -7.86 12.03 -14.53
CA ASP A 76 -7.10 11.99 -15.77
C ASP A 76 -5.57 12.07 -15.55
N GLU A 77 -5.11 12.62 -14.44
CA GLU A 77 -3.71 12.67 -14.03
C GLU A 77 -3.27 11.45 -13.19
N THR A 78 -4.17 10.52 -12.86
CA THR A 78 -3.81 9.34 -12.07
C THR A 78 -3.07 8.32 -12.94
N GLU A 79 -2.12 7.61 -12.34
CA GLU A 79 -1.37 6.54 -13.01
C GLU A 79 -2.31 5.49 -13.60
N VAL A 80 -3.37 5.13 -12.87
CA VAL A 80 -4.37 4.16 -13.33
C VAL A 80 -5.06 4.61 -14.62
N TRP A 81 -5.42 5.89 -14.72
CA TRP A 81 -6.04 6.44 -15.93
C TRP A 81 -5.09 6.47 -17.11
N ILE A 82 -3.84 6.83 -16.88
CA ILE A 82 -2.80 6.87 -17.91
C ILE A 82 -2.48 5.47 -18.42
N MET A 83 -2.40 4.48 -17.55
CA MET A 83 -2.12 3.09 -17.91
C MET A 83 -3.29 2.39 -18.58
N LEU A 84 -4.52 2.91 -18.43
CA LEU A 84 -5.70 2.33 -19.06
C LEU A 84 -5.71 2.64 -20.57
N ALA A 85 -5.84 1.60 -21.39
CA ALA A 85 -5.92 1.76 -22.85
C ALA A 85 -7.10 2.67 -23.25
N PRO A 86 -6.94 3.59 -24.23
CA PRO A 86 -8.01 4.52 -24.63
C PRO A 86 -9.34 3.84 -24.99
N GLU A 87 -9.28 2.65 -25.56
CA GLU A 87 -10.44 1.83 -25.95
C GLU A 87 -11.23 1.28 -24.76
N LYS A 88 -10.57 1.15 -23.59
CA LYS A 88 -11.16 0.63 -22.35
C LYS A 88 -11.56 1.72 -21.36
N ARG A 89 -11.39 3.00 -21.73
CA ARG A 89 -11.75 4.13 -20.86
C ARG A 89 -13.26 4.32 -20.84
N PRO A 90 -13.93 4.10 -19.69
CA PRO A 90 -15.35 4.42 -19.54
C PRO A 90 -15.58 5.94 -19.48
N ALA A 91 -16.86 6.36 -19.51
CA ALA A 91 -17.21 7.78 -19.28
C ALA A 91 -16.60 8.30 -17.98
N LEU A 92 -16.14 9.56 -17.96
CA LEU A 92 -15.35 10.13 -16.87
C LEU A 92 -16.07 10.05 -15.51
N SER A 93 -17.38 10.19 -15.47
CA SER A 93 -18.19 10.11 -14.25
C SER A 93 -18.23 8.68 -13.66
N VAL A 94 -18.34 7.67 -14.51
CA VAL A 94 -18.33 6.24 -14.11
C VAL A 94 -16.92 5.80 -13.76
N ALA A 95 -15.92 6.23 -14.52
CA ALA A 95 -14.52 5.95 -14.29
C ALA A 95 -14.07 6.46 -12.91
N ARG A 96 -14.51 7.65 -12.53
CA ARG A 96 -14.17 8.24 -11.24
C ARG A 96 -14.58 7.35 -10.07
N GLY A 97 -15.81 6.87 -10.06
CA GLY A 97 -16.29 5.97 -9.00
C GLY A 97 -15.51 4.66 -8.94
N LEU A 98 -15.24 4.04 -10.10
CA LEU A 98 -14.50 2.78 -10.18
C LEU A 98 -13.04 2.93 -9.74
N ILE A 99 -12.35 3.98 -10.19
CA ILE A 99 -10.95 4.23 -9.85
C ILE A 99 -10.83 4.56 -8.36
N VAL A 100 -11.67 5.43 -7.83
CA VAL A 100 -11.65 5.79 -6.41
C VAL A 100 -11.91 4.57 -5.54
N ALA A 101 -12.92 3.77 -5.84
CA ALA A 101 -13.22 2.57 -5.07
C ALA A 101 -12.07 1.55 -5.12
N ALA A 102 -11.51 1.28 -6.29
CA ALA A 102 -10.41 0.35 -6.46
C ALA A 102 -9.14 0.80 -5.74
N MET A 103 -8.73 2.05 -5.92
CA MET A 103 -7.53 2.60 -5.27
C MET A 103 -7.69 2.68 -3.75
N GLN A 104 -8.84 3.10 -3.27
CA GLN A 104 -9.11 3.19 -1.84
C GLN A 104 -9.06 1.81 -1.17
N GLY A 105 -9.64 0.80 -1.80
CA GLY A 105 -9.59 -0.58 -1.30
C GLY A 105 -8.16 -1.12 -1.22
N GLU A 106 -7.37 -0.95 -2.27
CA GLU A 106 -5.97 -1.40 -2.30
C GLU A 106 -5.10 -0.64 -1.29
N LEU A 107 -5.28 0.67 -1.17
CA LEU A 107 -4.55 1.47 -0.19
C LEU A 107 -4.86 1.06 1.25
N TYR A 108 -6.12 0.83 1.59
CA TYR A 108 -6.51 0.36 2.93
C TYR A 108 -5.98 -1.04 3.23
N GLU A 109 -6.04 -1.96 2.27
CA GLU A 109 -5.48 -3.30 2.43
C GLU A 109 -3.99 -3.24 2.74
N LYS A 110 -3.22 -2.46 1.98
CA LYS A 110 -1.79 -2.32 2.20
C LYS A 110 -1.46 -1.56 3.49
N ALA A 111 -2.30 -0.60 3.88
CA ALA A 111 -2.18 0.08 5.18
C ALA A 111 -2.34 -0.90 6.35
N LEU A 112 -3.32 -1.80 6.28
CA LEU A 112 -3.52 -2.85 7.28
C LEU A 112 -2.32 -3.81 7.36
N TRP A 113 -1.83 -4.30 6.24
CA TRP A 113 -0.66 -5.17 6.20
C TRP A 113 0.59 -4.50 6.76
N SER A 114 0.82 -3.24 6.41
CA SER A 114 1.95 -2.46 6.95
C SER A 114 1.83 -2.28 8.48
N SER A 115 0.63 -2.03 8.98
CA SER A 115 0.38 -1.89 10.43
C SER A 115 0.59 -3.21 11.17
N LEU A 116 0.16 -4.34 10.60
CA LEU A 116 0.40 -5.67 11.16
C LEU A 116 1.89 -6.01 11.20
N LEU A 117 2.63 -5.69 10.15
CA LEU A 117 4.08 -5.85 10.11
C LEU A 117 4.76 -5.00 11.18
N ALA A 118 4.36 -3.74 11.34
CA ALA A 118 4.87 -2.85 12.37
C ALA A 118 4.65 -3.42 13.78
N ALA A 119 3.45 -3.91 14.07
CA ALA A 119 3.12 -4.54 15.35
C ALA A 119 3.95 -5.80 15.60
N SER A 120 4.14 -6.65 14.59
CA SER A 120 4.96 -7.86 14.68
C SER A 120 6.43 -7.53 14.97
N LEU A 121 6.99 -6.52 14.33
CA LEU A 121 8.37 -6.09 14.53
C LEU A 121 8.58 -5.46 15.90
N ILE A 122 7.63 -4.70 16.43
CA ILE A 122 7.66 -4.17 17.79
C ILE A 122 7.64 -5.32 18.80
N GLY A 123 6.76 -6.30 18.61
CA GLY A 123 6.69 -7.48 19.46
C GLY A 123 8.00 -8.27 19.46
N ALA A 124 8.58 -8.52 18.28
CA ALA A 124 9.86 -9.19 18.14
C ALA A 124 10.99 -8.41 18.83
N SER A 125 11.04 -7.08 18.71
CA SER A 125 12.00 -6.23 19.43
C SER A 125 11.87 -6.38 20.95
N GLY A 126 10.63 -6.43 21.45
CA GLY A 126 10.36 -6.64 22.87
C GLY A 126 10.89 -7.98 23.37
N VAL A 127 10.68 -9.06 22.59
CA VAL A 127 11.20 -10.40 22.92
C VAL A 127 12.74 -10.40 22.95
N VAL A 128 13.40 -9.79 21.99
CA VAL A 128 14.87 -9.69 21.95
C VAL A 128 15.39 -8.98 23.19
N LEU A 129 14.77 -7.86 23.59
CA LEU A 129 15.16 -7.12 24.77
C LEU A 129 14.93 -7.92 26.06
N LEU A 130 13.81 -8.65 26.14
CA LEU A 130 13.51 -9.51 27.28
C LEU A 130 14.55 -10.63 27.42
N VAL A 131 14.87 -11.29 26.31
CA VAL A 131 15.92 -12.34 26.31
C VAL A 131 17.26 -11.78 26.76
N ARG A 132 17.66 -10.60 26.29
CA ARG A 132 18.90 -9.93 26.72
C ARG A 132 18.89 -9.57 28.24
N ALA A 133 17.72 -9.22 28.75
CA ALA A 133 17.60 -8.86 30.17
C ALA A 133 17.65 -10.08 31.10
N VAL A 134 17.22 -11.25 30.63
CA VAL A 134 17.17 -12.51 31.39
C VAL A 134 18.40 -13.37 31.17
N ALA A 135 19.09 -13.22 30.05
CA ALA A 135 20.33 -13.94 29.75
C ALA A 135 21.46 -13.44 30.68
N PRO A 136 22.16 -14.33 31.39
CA PRO A 136 23.27 -13.95 32.23
C PRO A 136 24.47 -13.45 31.45
#